data_f4ac5ce759729286865ed495989df0cd
#
_entry.id   f4ac5ce759729286865ed495989df0cd
#
_cell.length_a   1.000
_cell.length_b   1.000
_cell.length_c   1.000
_cell.angle_alpha   90.00
_cell.angle_beta   90.00
_cell.angle_gamma   90.00
#
_symmetry.space_group_name_H-M   'P 1'
#
loop_
_entity.id
_entity.type
_entity.pdbx_description
1 polymer ?
#
loop_
_entity_poly.entity_id
_entity_poly.type
_entity_poly.pdbx_seq_one_letter_code
_entity_poly.pdbx_strand_id
1 'polypeptide(L)'
;MLSASRLTIANLRIAQPRVAAIRTRKHCAALPGLSLSGRRWFSRKAHDSAKVAPPACPPPPPSEKSNTPYIIGAIALTAGGLGLAYKLGLFDSDPVLEQSSSLGIKASKKSKSPFPPSSKDLPKEVPYLLIGGGTASFAAFRAIKGHDAKAKVLVISNEPEMPYMRPPLSKELWFNPEEKAQLEPLKFRQWNGVERSIYYEPEDFYIDPRQLLDAPNGGVAIARGYEVQRIDVVNRKAILTDGTEISYGECLLATGARPKNLPAFEAASLAVKEYTTLFKSVNDFEELSEKLKAGSKVAIIGGGFLGSELACALSKFSEIREKNLEIYQLFHEEGNMGKVLPEYLSYWTTDRVREEGVKVWPKTQVKAAEVQDKKLRLTLTDDSSLVVDHAIIAVGSEPNTDLAKTSNLEVDPKLGGFVVDAELRARSHLYVAGDAACFYDPKLGRRRVEHHDHAVVSGRLAGENMAGKNKPYTHQSMFWSDLGPRIGYEAIGLVDSSLPTVAVFAKVDPPEVIPDTSEKLQAANATVIPASATAPSSAGAKASVLNHPGIVKAEEKLAAAAKKEEENDDFNKGVIFYLRDEKVVGVVLWNIFNRIGTARKIIAQHTHYDDLNEVAKLFNLHDRPEETEAE
;
A
#
# COMPACT_ATOMS: atom_id res chain seq x y z
N MET A 1 -15.22 41.59 24.94
CA MET A 1 -16.31 40.82 25.57
C MET A 1 -16.50 39.61 24.67
N LEU A 2 -15.96 38.48 25.08
CA LEU A 2 -16.57 37.17 25.32
C LEU A 2 -17.08 36.47 24.05
N SER A 3 -16.74 35.26 23.70
CA SER A 3 -16.37 34.09 24.51
C SER A 3 -15.69 33.06 23.59
N ALA A 4 -14.67 32.40 24.13
CA ALA A 4 -14.04 31.23 23.54
C ALA A 4 -14.96 30.01 23.71
N SER A 5 -15.28 29.34 22.62
CA SER A 5 -15.89 28.00 22.66
C SER A 5 -14.82 26.96 22.30
N ARG A 6 -14.33 26.26 23.30
CA ARG A 6 -13.52 25.06 23.17
C ARG A 6 -14.41 23.94 22.64
N LEU A 7 -14.13 23.43 21.45
CA LEU A 7 -14.71 22.16 20.99
C LEU A 7 -13.79 21.01 21.42
N THR A 8 -14.33 20.21 22.31
CA THR A 8 -13.73 19.03 22.91
C THR A 8 -13.70 17.89 21.89
N ILE A 9 -12.52 17.33 21.70
CA ILE A 9 -12.31 16.10 20.91
C ILE A 9 -13.02 14.94 21.60
N ALA A 10 -14.01 14.35 20.95
CA ALA A 10 -14.72 13.17 21.44
C ALA A 10 -13.79 11.94 21.45
N ASN A 11 -13.38 11.51 22.62
CA ASN A 11 -12.75 10.22 22.87
C ASN A 11 -13.79 9.11 22.66
N LEU A 12 -13.59 8.24 21.71
CA LEU A 12 -14.29 6.95 21.65
C LEU A 12 -13.85 6.10 22.85
N ARG A 13 -14.62 6.13 23.91
CA ARG A 13 -14.53 5.19 25.03
C ARG A 13 -15.32 3.94 24.64
N ILE A 14 -14.61 2.84 24.40
CA ILE A 14 -15.20 1.50 24.38
C ILE A 14 -15.64 1.17 25.81
N ALA A 15 -16.93 1.00 26.02
CA ALA A 15 -17.52 0.60 27.28
C ALA A 15 -17.07 -0.81 27.65
N GLN A 16 -16.46 -0.95 28.83
CA GLN A 16 -16.27 -2.25 29.48
C GLN A 16 -17.54 -2.63 30.24
N PRO A 17 -18.00 -3.88 30.21
CA PRO A 17 -19.11 -4.32 31.04
C PRO A 17 -18.67 -4.42 32.50
N ARG A 18 -19.45 -3.81 33.38
CA ARG A 18 -19.33 -3.92 34.85
C ARG A 18 -19.67 -5.35 35.26
N VAL A 19 -18.71 -6.04 35.86
CA VAL A 19 -18.97 -7.29 36.60
C VAL A 19 -19.39 -6.89 38.02
N ALA A 20 -20.62 -7.26 38.34
CA ALA A 20 -21.17 -7.12 39.70
C ALA A 20 -20.52 -8.13 40.63
N ALA A 21 -19.93 -7.64 41.72
CA ALA A 21 -19.40 -8.48 42.79
C ALA A 21 -20.53 -9.04 43.65
N ILE A 22 -20.72 -10.32 43.65
CA ILE A 22 -21.54 -11.04 44.62
C ILE A 22 -20.61 -11.57 45.71
N ARG A 23 -20.75 -11.00 46.92
CA ARG A 23 -20.19 -11.53 48.16
C ARG A 23 -21.02 -12.77 48.56
N THR A 24 -20.38 -13.92 48.75
CA THR A 24 -20.88 -14.98 49.59
C THR A 24 -19.82 -15.47 50.56
N ARG A 25 -20.32 -15.69 51.81
CA ARG A 25 -19.58 -15.97 53.03
C ARG A 25 -18.99 -17.38 53.06
N LYS A 26 -17.90 -17.46 53.79
CA LYS A 26 -17.23 -18.69 54.27
C LYS A 26 -18.18 -19.63 55.03
N HIS A 27 -18.07 -20.93 54.82
CA HIS A 27 -18.16 -21.93 55.88
C HIS A 27 -17.15 -23.05 55.62
N CYS A 28 -16.30 -23.30 56.59
CA CYS A 28 -15.41 -24.43 56.72
C CYS A 28 -16.19 -25.70 57.11
N ALA A 29 -15.86 -26.85 56.52
CA ALA A 29 -15.93 -28.14 57.20
C ALA A 29 -14.88 -29.08 56.61
N ALA A 30 -14.18 -29.77 57.47
CA ALA A 30 -13.00 -30.58 57.21
C ALA A 30 -13.35 -32.09 57.21
N LEU A 31 -12.63 -32.82 56.32
CA LEU A 31 -12.09 -34.23 56.45
C LEU A 31 -13.12 -35.39 56.51
N PRO A 32 -12.76 -36.66 56.23
CA PRO A 32 -11.43 -37.28 56.02
C PRO A 32 -11.30 -38.26 54.82
N GLY A 33 -10.10 -38.57 54.55
CA GLY A 33 -9.35 -39.56 53.88
C GLY A 33 -9.90 -40.94 53.57
N LEU A 34 -9.31 -41.49 52.50
CA LEU A 34 -9.00 -42.92 52.41
C LEU A 34 -7.89 -43.14 51.36
N SER A 35 -6.90 -43.84 51.84
CA SER A 35 -5.74 -44.37 51.15
C SER A 35 -6.07 -45.67 50.41
N LEU A 36 -5.14 -46.06 49.55
CA LEU A 36 -4.62 -47.41 49.24
C LEU A 36 -4.55 -47.73 47.75
N SER A 37 -3.33 -47.87 47.32
CA SER A 37 -2.69 -49.10 46.76
C SER A 37 -3.19 -49.47 45.37
N GLY A 38 -2.34 -49.70 44.40
CA GLY A 38 -1.08 -50.43 44.37
C GLY A 38 -1.00 -51.22 43.08
N ARG A 39 0.24 -51.47 42.69
CA ARG A 39 0.67 -52.51 41.75
C ARG A 39 0.66 -52.14 40.26
N ARG A 40 1.91 -51.88 39.70
CA ARG A 40 2.95 -52.81 39.20
C ARG A 40 2.47 -53.78 38.11
N TRP A 41 3.42 -53.88 37.14
CA TRP A 41 3.70 -54.89 36.11
C TRP A 41 3.19 -54.45 34.72
N PHE A 42 4.07 -54.31 33.69
CA PHE A 42 4.97 -55.27 33.09
C PHE A 42 6.15 -54.61 32.37
N SER A 43 7.35 -55.10 32.71
CA SER A 43 8.55 -55.03 31.92
C SER A 43 8.45 -56.01 30.75
N ARG A 44 8.90 -55.64 29.56
CA ARG A 44 9.51 -56.56 28.60
C ARG A 44 10.35 -55.87 27.54
N LYS A 45 11.65 -56.22 27.65
CA LYS A 45 12.64 -56.54 26.63
C LYS A 45 13.12 -55.46 25.68
N ALA A 46 14.37 -55.07 25.94
CA ALA A 46 15.32 -54.57 25.00
C ALA A 46 15.50 -55.53 23.82
N HIS A 47 15.49 -55.02 22.63
CA HIS A 47 16.13 -55.63 21.47
C HIS A 47 17.27 -54.72 21.03
N ASP A 48 18.44 -55.28 21.08
CA ASP A 48 19.67 -54.77 20.45
C ASP A 48 19.39 -54.44 18.99
N SER A 49 19.68 -53.22 18.60
CA SER A 49 19.88 -52.83 17.21
C SER A 49 21.19 -52.06 17.13
N ALA A 50 22.07 -52.61 16.35
CA ALA A 50 23.44 -52.22 16.12
C ALA A 50 23.61 -50.71 15.86
N LYS A 51 24.63 -50.15 16.48
CA LYS A 51 25.24 -48.87 16.18
C LYS A 51 25.77 -48.90 14.74
N VAL A 52 25.08 -48.20 13.82
CA VAL A 52 25.67 -47.84 12.53
C VAL A 52 26.39 -46.51 12.74
N ALA A 53 27.71 -46.54 12.58
CA ALA A 53 28.56 -45.35 12.59
C ALA A 53 28.23 -44.45 11.37
N PRO A 54 28.30 -43.12 11.50
CA PRO A 54 28.15 -42.23 10.35
C PRO A 54 29.31 -42.43 9.35
N PRO A 55 29.09 -42.29 8.04
CA PRO A 55 30.14 -42.44 7.04
C PRO A 55 31.23 -41.38 7.23
N ALA A 56 32.46 -41.83 7.14
CA ALA A 56 33.67 -41.02 7.23
C ALA A 56 33.70 -40.00 6.10
N CYS A 57 34.10 -38.75 6.41
CA CYS A 57 34.40 -37.73 5.43
C CYS A 57 35.48 -38.22 4.44
N PRO A 58 35.34 -37.90 3.15
CA PRO A 58 36.39 -38.20 2.16
C PRO A 58 37.68 -37.42 2.50
N PRO A 59 38.87 -37.96 2.19
CA PRO A 59 40.13 -37.27 2.44
C PRO A 59 40.25 -36.00 1.56
N PRO A 60 40.96 -34.99 2.01
CA PRO A 60 41.18 -33.77 1.22
C PRO A 60 42.02 -34.11 -0.03
N PRO A 61 41.79 -33.41 -1.13
CA PRO A 61 42.59 -33.61 -2.35
C PRO A 61 44.06 -33.24 -2.10
N PRO A 62 45.01 -33.86 -2.83
CA PRO A 62 46.43 -33.61 -2.63
C PRO A 62 46.77 -32.15 -2.92
N SER A 63 47.60 -31.57 -2.06
CA SER A 63 48.11 -30.20 -2.16
C SER A 63 48.85 -30.00 -3.47
N GLU A 64 48.29 -29.15 -4.36
CA GLU A 64 49.06 -28.63 -5.50
C GLU A 64 50.19 -27.75 -5.00
N LYS A 65 51.37 -28.04 -5.49
CA LYS A 65 52.61 -27.30 -5.19
C LYS A 65 52.43 -25.85 -5.63
N SER A 66 52.56 -24.90 -4.72
CA SER A 66 52.43 -23.48 -4.95
C SER A 66 53.47 -22.98 -5.96
N ASN A 67 52.99 -22.38 -7.04
CA ASN A 67 53.82 -21.61 -7.97
C ASN A 67 54.07 -20.18 -7.44
N THR A 68 54.65 -20.07 -6.28
CA THR A 68 54.93 -18.80 -5.57
C THR A 68 55.87 -17.85 -6.32
N PRO A 69 56.79 -18.26 -7.21
CA PRO A 69 57.69 -17.30 -7.86
C PRO A 69 57.00 -16.45 -8.93
N TYR A 70 55.90 -16.90 -9.56
CA TYR A 70 55.26 -16.11 -10.64
C TYR A 70 54.31 -15.02 -10.12
N ILE A 71 53.74 -15.17 -8.93
CA ILE A 71 52.85 -14.19 -8.35
C ILE A 71 53.62 -12.97 -7.81
N ILE A 72 54.82 -13.16 -7.28
CA ILE A 72 55.70 -12.07 -6.81
C ILE A 72 56.20 -11.22 -7.99
N GLY A 73 56.49 -11.85 -9.13
CA GLY A 73 56.84 -11.11 -10.37
C GLY A 73 55.74 -10.25 -10.95
N ALA A 74 54.48 -10.76 -10.91
CA ALA A 74 53.31 -10.04 -11.39
C ALA A 74 52.95 -8.82 -10.50
N ILE A 75 53.09 -8.98 -9.17
CA ILE A 75 52.82 -7.87 -8.22
C ILE A 75 53.92 -6.80 -8.32
N ALA A 76 55.18 -7.17 -8.54
CA ALA A 76 56.26 -6.18 -8.76
C ALA A 76 56.12 -5.39 -10.06
N LEU A 77 55.62 -6.02 -11.15
CA LEU A 77 55.38 -5.35 -12.40
C LEU A 77 54.15 -4.40 -12.36
N THR A 78 53.13 -4.77 -11.63
CA THR A 78 51.92 -3.91 -11.46
C THR A 78 52.21 -2.74 -10.51
N ALA A 79 52.97 -2.95 -9.42
CA ALA A 79 53.38 -1.85 -8.54
C ALA A 79 54.35 -0.89 -9.19
N GLY A 80 55.30 -1.39 -10.01
CA GLY A 80 56.22 -0.59 -10.79
C GLY A 80 55.51 0.22 -11.89
N GLY A 81 54.52 -0.38 -12.55
CA GLY A 81 53.69 0.30 -13.57
C GLY A 81 52.83 1.42 -12.99
N LEU A 82 52.21 1.20 -11.84
CA LEU A 82 51.42 2.20 -11.13
C LEU A 82 52.29 3.35 -10.60
N GLY A 83 53.49 3.05 -10.08
CA GLY A 83 54.43 4.07 -9.62
C GLY A 83 54.98 4.95 -10.77
N LEU A 84 55.18 4.38 -11.97
CA LEU A 84 55.58 5.12 -13.16
C LEU A 84 54.42 5.95 -13.74
N ALA A 85 53.22 5.41 -13.72
CA ALA A 85 52.01 6.15 -14.13
C ALA A 85 51.71 7.34 -13.20
N TYR A 86 51.94 7.20 -11.87
CA TYR A 86 51.84 8.31 -10.92
C TYR A 86 52.90 9.37 -11.13
N LYS A 87 54.16 8.97 -11.44
CA LYS A 87 55.27 9.90 -11.72
C LYS A 87 55.13 10.60 -13.07
N LEU A 88 54.41 10.05 -14.03
CA LEU A 88 54.14 10.62 -15.34
C LEU A 88 52.84 11.47 -15.38
N GLY A 89 52.18 11.69 -14.25
CA GLY A 89 51.00 12.54 -14.17
C GLY A 89 49.76 11.96 -14.89
N LEU A 90 49.72 10.65 -15.13
CA LEU A 90 48.60 9.99 -15.82
C LEU A 90 47.36 9.80 -14.93
N PHE A 91 47.44 10.20 -13.65
CA PHE A 91 46.36 10.27 -12.68
C PHE A 91 46.08 11.68 -12.18
N ASP A 92 46.54 12.70 -12.90
CA ASP A 92 46.10 14.04 -12.62
C ASP A 92 44.62 14.15 -12.98
N SER A 93 43.84 14.28 -11.92
CA SER A 93 42.46 14.77 -11.80
C SER A 93 41.65 14.73 -13.08
N ASP A 94 40.70 13.78 -13.11
CA ASP A 94 39.63 13.74 -14.09
C ASP A 94 38.91 15.09 -14.21
N PRO A 95 38.96 15.78 -15.35
CA PRO A 95 38.18 16.99 -15.58
C PRO A 95 36.68 16.69 -15.71
N VAL A 96 36.26 15.41 -15.59
CA VAL A 96 34.86 14.99 -15.70
C VAL A 96 34.05 15.33 -14.45
N LEU A 97 34.67 15.46 -13.27
CA LEU A 97 33.96 15.84 -12.03
C LEU A 97 33.70 17.35 -11.89
N GLU A 98 34.52 18.20 -12.53
CA GLU A 98 34.27 19.64 -12.54
C GLU A 98 33.37 20.12 -13.68
N GLN A 99 33.24 19.36 -14.78
CA GLN A 99 32.26 19.70 -15.83
C GLN A 99 30.83 19.34 -15.50
N SER A 100 30.57 18.48 -14.51
CA SER A 100 29.21 18.23 -14.04
C SER A 100 28.61 19.36 -13.20
N SER A 101 29.45 20.27 -12.68
CA SER A 101 29.01 21.46 -11.95
C SER A 101 28.70 22.67 -12.86
N SER A 102 29.11 22.64 -14.14
CA SER A 102 28.89 23.73 -15.10
C SER A 102 27.71 23.50 -16.06
N LEU A 103 27.22 22.28 -16.20
CA LEU A 103 25.89 22.01 -16.76
C LEU A 103 24.89 22.32 -15.66
N GLY A 104 24.24 23.47 -15.76
CA GLY A 104 23.23 23.95 -14.81
C GLY A 104 22.07 22.96 -14.60
N ILE A 105 22.39 21.83 -14.00
CA ILE A 105 21.42 20.96 -13.36
C ILE A 105 20.92 21.78 -12.18
N LYS A 106 19.79 22.46 -12.37
CA LYS A 106 19.04 23.02 -11.24
C LYS A 106 18.84 21.86 -10.28
N ALA A 107 19.60 21.86 -9.21
CA ALA A 107 19.36 20.96 -8.10
C ALA A 107 17.87 21.00 -7.83
N SER A 108 17.24 19.80 -7.83
CA SER A 108 15.86 19.60 -7.41
C SER A 108 15.61 20.47 -6.18
N LYS A 109 14.56 21.27 -6.24
CA LYS A 109 14.21 22.24 -5.21
C LYS A 109 14.24 21.62 -3.84
N LYS A 110 15.00 22.25 -2.93
CA LYS A 110 14.95 22.13 -1.49
C LYS A 110 14.84 20.69 -0.96
N SER A 111 15.95 19.96 -1.00
CA SER A 111 16.22 19.00 0.06
C SER A 111 16.11 19.77 1.37
N LYS A 112 15.04 19.54 2.14
CA LYS A 112 14.95 20.10 3.49
C LYS A 112 16.18 19.58 4.25
N SER A 113 16.96 20.49 4.81
CA SER A 113 18.17 20.14 5.57
C SER A 113 17.81 19.16 6.69
N PRO A 114 18.75 18.27 7.08
CA PRO A 114 18.52 17.37 8.21
C PRO A 114 18.11 18.15 9.47
N PHE A 115 17.25 17.54 10.28
CA PHE A 115 16.87 18.10 11.58
C PHE A 115 17.06 17.05 12.69
N PRO A 116 17.83 17.35 13.75
CA PRO A 116 18.63 18.56 13.95
C PRO A 116 19.71 18.73 12.87
N PRO A 117 20.34 19.90 12.72
CA PRO A 117 21.33 20.14 11.64
C PRO A 117 22.56 19.25 11.68
N SER A 118 22.89 18.70 12.84
CA SER A 118 24.03 17.80 13.05
C SER A 118 23.58 16.53 13.76
N SER A 119 24.04 15.38 13.29
CA SER A 119 23.85 14.08 13.97
C SER A 119 24.50 14.03 15.36
N LYS A 120 25.51 14.88 15.63
CA LYS A 120 26.14 15.01 16.94
C LYS A 120 25.20 15.59 18.01
N ASP A 121 24.15 16.26 17.55
CA ASP A 121 23.10 16.81 18.43
C ASP A 121 22.03 15.77 18.82
N LEU A 122 22.11 14.56 18.25
CA LEU A 122 21.21 13.46 18.59
C LEU A 122 21.59 12.84 19.95
N PRO A 123 20.63 12.31 20.70
CA PRO A 123 20.89 11.53 21.90
C PRO A 123 21.81 10.33 21.60
N LYS A 124 22.83 10.14 22.43
CA LYS A 124 23.75 8.98 22.30
C LYS A 124 23.14 7.65 22.76
N GLU A 125 22.11 7.74 23.58
CA GLU A 125 21.38 6.58 24.11
C GLU A 125 19.92 6.93 24.30
N VAL A 126 19.00 6.01 23.92
CA VAL A 126 17.56 6.18 24.11
C VAL A 126 16.91 4.86 24.53
N PRO A 127 15.85 4.88 25.36
CA PRO A 127 15.12 3.68 25.71
C PRO A 127 14.46 3.00 24.49
N TYR A 128 13.87 3.79 23.62
CA TYR A 128 13.15 3.33 22.43
C TYR A 128 13.66 4.04 21.19
N LEU A 129 14.15 3.25 20.21
CA LEU A 129 14.63 3.74 18.94
C LEU A 129 13.81 3.14 17.79
N LEU A 130 13.25 3.97 16.91
CA LEU A 130 12.47 3.52 15.74
C LEU A 130 13.17 3.98 14.46
N ILE A 131 13.39 3.06 13.53
CA ILE A 131 14.08 3.32 12.26
C ILE A 131 13.04 3.35 11.13
N GLY A 132 12.81 4.53 10.56
CA GLY A 132 11.79 4.86 9.57
C GLY A 132 10.67 5.70 10.15
N GLY A 133 10.30 6.81 9.47
CA GLY A 133 9.30 7.79 9.91
C GLY A 133 7.87 7.54 9.41
N GLY A 134 7.52 6.29 9.02
CA GLY A 134 6.24 5.96 8.41
C GLY A 134 5.14 5.56 9.42
N THR A 135 4.05 5.04 8.86
CA THR A 135 2.84 4.59 9.59
C THR A 135 3.13 3.61 10.71
N ALA A 136 4.02 2.64 10.48
CA ALA A 136 4.32 1.62 11.49
C ALA A 136 5.02 2.22 12.71
N SER A 137 5.97 3.15 12.52
CA SER A 137 6.61 3.88 13.61
C SER A 137 5.62 4.77 14.37
N PHE A 138 4.72 5.46 13.64
CA PHE A 138 3.65 6.24 14.26
C PHE A 138 2.80 5.36 15.18
N ALA A 139 2.31 4.23 14.69
CA ALA A 139 1.51 3.31 15.49
C ALA A 139 2.29 2.74 16.69
N ALA A 140 3.59 2.44 16.50
CA ALA A 140 4.45 1.91 17.55
C ALA A 140 4.67 2.93 18.68
N PHE A 141 5.06 4.16 18.37
CA PHE A 141 5.29 5.13 19.45
C PHE A 141 4.00 5.52 20.18
N ARG A 142 2.86 5.55 19.49
CA ARG A 142 1.55 5.72 20.15
C ARG A 142 1.26 4.59 21.14
N ALA A 143 1.58 3.35 20.78
CA ALA A 143 1.44 2.18 21.65
C ALA A 143 2.41 2.23 22.83
N ILE A 144 3.69 2.53 22.62
CA ILE A 144 4.69 2.70 23.68
C ILE A 144 4.22 3.78 24.68
N LYS A 145 3.83 4.97 24.19
CA LYS A 145 3.32 6.07 25.03
C LYS A 145 2.01 5.72 25.74
N GLY A 146 1.19 4.85 25.16
CA GLY A 146 -0.02 4.35 25.81
C GLY A 146 0.27 3.40 26.99
N HIS A 147 1.44 2.76 27.01
CA HIS A 147 1.88 1.88 28.10
C HIS A 147 2.76 2.59 29.11
N ASP A 148 3.64 3.46 28.66
CA ASP A 148 4.48 4.32 29.47
C ASP A 148 4.37 5.77 29.01
N ALA A 149 3.56 6.56 29.71
CA ALA A 149 3.37 7.96 29.39
C ALA A 149 4.68 8.79 29.45
N LYS A 150 5.68 8.34 30.21
CA LYS A 150 7.00 8.98 30.33
C LYS A 150 8.05 8.42 29.37
N ALA A 151 7.69 7.46 28.51
CA ALA A 151 8.61 6.91 27.53
C ALA A 151 9.23 8.01 26.67
N LYS A 152 10.53 7.87 26.40
CA LYS A 152 11.32 8.72 25.50
C LYS A 152 11.62 7.92 24.23
N VAL A 153 11.04 8.36 23.12
CA VAL A 153 11.09 7.66 21.85
C VAL A 153 11.81 8.53 20.80
N LEU A 154 12.88 8.04 20.22
CA LEU A 154 13.54 8.66 19.10
C LEU A 154 13.18 7.91 17.82
N VAL A 155 12.69 8.63 16.82
CA VAL A 155 12.48 8.11 15.46
C VAL A 155 13.56 8.69 14.54
N ILE A 156 14.23 7.85 13.76
CA ILE A 156 15.17 8.27 12.72
C ILE A 156 14.52 8.03 11.37
N SER A 157 14.41 9.07 10.56
CA SER A 157 13.84 9.02 9.23
C SER A 157 14.79 9.61 8.20
N ASN A 158 14.95 8.93 7.06
CA ASN A 158 15.66 9.48 5.93
C ASN A 158 14.80 10.46 5.10
N GLU A 159 13.49 10.47 5.30
CA GLU A 159 12.59 11.47 4.71
C GLU A 159 12.65 12.78 5.51
N PRO A 160 12.47 13.94 4.85
CA PRO A 160 12.48 15.25 5.53
C PRO A 160 11.15 15.57 6.21
N GLU A 161 10.13 14.75 5.98
CA GLU A 161 8.77 14.98 6.47
C GLU A 161 8.53 14.39 7.87
N MET A 162 7.56 14.96 8.59
CA MET A 162 6.99 14.33 9.78
C MET A 162 6.19 13.08 9.39
N PRO A 163 5.89 12.16 10.32
CA PRO A 163 5.10 10.97 10.02
C PRO A 163 3.76 11.30 9.39
N TYR A 164 3.47 10.71 8.23
CA TYR A 164 2.27 10.97 7.43
C TYR A 164 1.67 9.69 6.85
N MET A 165 0.38 9.76 6.46
CA MET A 165 -0.30 8.68 5.75
C MET A 165 -0.10 8.79 4.24
N ARG A 166 0.26 7.66 3.58
CA ARG A 166 0.56 7.63 2.15
C ARG A 166 -0.66 7.45 1.23
N PRO A 167 -1.76 6.73 1.62
CA PRO A 167 -2.87 6.47 0.70
C PRO A 167 -3.44 7.69 -0.02
N PRO A 168 -3.58 8.87 0.61
CA PRO A 168 -4.11 10.05 -0.09
C PRO A 168 -3.24 10.57 -1.23
N LEU A 169 -1.95 10.21 -1.27
CA LEU A 169 -1.02 10.66 -2.33
C LEU A 169 -1.42 10.15 -3.73
N SER A 170 -2.06 8.99 -3.82
CA SER A 170 -2.51 8.40 -5.09
C SER A 170 -3.99 8.64 -5.38
N LYS A 171 -4.73 9.28 -4.48
CA LYS A 171 -6.18 9.44 -4.52
C LYS A 171 -6.63 10.88 -4.20
N GLU A 172 -7.08 11.11 -2.97
CA GLU A 172 -7.84 12.29 -2.54
C GLU A 172 -7.11 13.62 -2.73
N LEU A 173 -5.79 13.65 -2.65
CA LEU A 173 -5.03 14.89 -2.87
C LEU A 173 -5.15 15.43 -4.30
N TRP A 174 -5.46 14.59 -5.28
CA TRP A 174 -5.69 15.00 -6.67
C TRP A 174 -7.10 15.53 -6.93
N PHE A 175 -8.06 15.20 -6.05
CA PHE A 175 -9.48 15.59 -6.21
C PHE A 175 -9.83 16.95 -5.61
N ASN A 176 -8.87 17.63 -4.98
CA ASN A 176 -9.14 18.89 -4.32
C ASN A 176 -9.50 19.99 -5.33
N PRO A 177 -10.73 20.56 -5.29
CA PRO A 177 -11.20 21.52 -6.28
C PRO A 177 -10.57 22.92 -6.13
N GLU A 178 -10.01 23.27 -4.97
CA GLU A 178 -9.51 24.60 -4.69
C GLU A 178 -8.03 24.76 -5.03
N GLU A 179 -7.71 25.75 -5.88
CA GLU A 179 -6.32 26.10 -6.20
C GLU A 179 -5.50 26.54 -4.96
N LYS A 180 -6.18 27.17 -4.00
CA LYS A 180 -5.60 27.57 -2.71
C LYS A 180 -5.25 26.41 -1.80
N ALA A 181 -5.89 25.28 -1.95
CA ALA A 181 -5.58 24.08 -1.15
C ALA A 181 -4.23 23.44 -1.52
N GLN A 182 -3.62 23.81 -2.64
CA GLN A 182 -2.22 23.50 -2.95
C GLN A 182 -1.21 24.31 -2.13
N LEU A 183 -1.65 25.42 -1.51
CA LEU A 183 -0.81 26.30 -0.70
C LEU A 183 -0.84 25.97 0.79
N GLU A 184 -1.85 25.22 1.25
CA GLU A 184 -1.89 24.67 2.59
C GLU A 184 -1.36 23.24 2.60
N PRO A 185 -0.63 22.82 3.66
CA PRO A 185 0.12 21.57 3.63
C PRO A 185 -0.81 20.37 3.50
N LEU A 186 -0.89 19.81 2.28
CA LEU A 186 -1.27 18.42 2.02
C LEU A 186 -2.53 17.98 2.80
N LYS A 187 -3.61 18.79 2.70
CA LYS A 187 -4.92 18.47 3.23
C LYS A 187 -5.78 17.78 2.18
N PHE A 188 -6.59 16.86 2.58
CA PHE A 188 -7.56 16.18 1.74
C PHE A 188 -8.93 16.13 2.41
N ARG A 189 -9.98 16.01 1.60
CA ARG A 189 -11.35 15.87 2.08
C ARG A 189 -11.69 14.38 2.12
N GLN A 190 -12.09 13.90 3.29
CA GLN A 190 -12.58 12.55 3.47
C GLN A 190 -13.97 12.38 2.84
N TRP A 191 -14.42 11.12 2.66
CA TRP A 191 -15.76 10.79 2.15
C TRP A 191 -16.92 11.46 2.93
N ASN A 192 -16.75 11.71 4.23
CA ASN A 192 -17.71 12.40 5.09
C ASN A 192 -17.62 13.95 5.01
N GLY A 193 -16.87 14.50 4.08
CA GLY A 193 -16.69 15.93 3.87
C GLY A 193 -15.71 16.63 4.81
N VAL A 194 -15.16 15.92 5.82
CA VAL A 194 -14.22 16.49 6.79
C VAL A 194 -12.84 16.65 6.17
N GLU A 195 -12.26 17.84 6.28
CA GLU A 195 -10.87 18.09 5.89
C GLU A 195 -9.89 17.51 6.90
N ARG A 196 -8.84 16.88 6.40
CA ARG A 196 -7.79 16.27 7.20
C ARG A 196 -6.42 16.48 6.56
N SER A 197 -5.40 16.74 7.37
CA SER A 197 -4.00 16.68 6.94
C SER A 197 -3.56 15.23 6.74
N ILE A 198 -2.63 15.00 5.81
CA ILE A 198 -1.95 13.70 5.69
C ILE A 198 -1.05 13.43 6.89
N TYR A 199 -0.52 14.46 7.54
CA TYR A 199 0.30 14.30 8.74
C TYR A 199 -0.54 13.78 9.89
N TYR A 200 0.00 12.80 10.64
CA TYR A 200 -0.71 12.16 11.74
C TYR A 200 -0.91 13.09 12.93
N GLU A 201 0.12 13.89 13.23
CA GLU A 201 0.11 14.86 14.32
C GLU A 201 0.73 16.18 13.81
N PRO A 202 0.36 17.32 14.39
CA PRO A 202 0.99 18.60 14.09
C PRO A 202 2.44 18.62 14.58
N GLU A 203 3.27 19.51 14.05
CA GLU A 203 4.72 19.53 14.31
C GLU A 203 5.04 19.80 15.80
N ASP A 204 4.22 20.58 16.49
CA ASP A 204 4.35 20.90 17.91
C ASP A 204 4.03 19.73 18.86
N PHE A 205 3.48 18.64 18.35
CA PHE A 205 3.34 17.39 19.09
C PHE A 205 4.71 16.75 19.39
N TYR A 206 5.69 16.96 18.53
CA TYR A 206 7.00 16.32 18.62
C TYR A 206 7.99 17.19 19.37
N ILE A 207 8.83 16.54 20.19
CA ILE A 207 9.90 17.20 20.94
C ILE A 207 11.15 17.33 20.06
N ASP A 208 11.89 18.41 20.22
CA ASP A 208 13.21 18.53 19.60
C ASP A 208 14.12 17.38 20.07
N PRO A 209 14.77 16.63 19.16
CA PRO A 209 15.66 15.52 19.51
C PRO A 209 16.72 15.89 20.55
N ARG A 210 17.21 17.13 20.54
CA ARG A 210 18.20 17.66 21.50
C ARG A 210 17.68 17.74 22.93
N GLN A 211 16.37 17.84 23.11
CA GLN A 211 15.68 18.01 24.40
C GLN A 211 15.00 16.73 24.89
N LEU A 212 15.00 15.66 24.07
CA LEU A 212 14.24 14.44 24.37
C LEU A 212 14.61 13.83 25.73
N LEU A 213 15.90 13.77 26.06
CA LEU A 213 16.37 13.15 27.31
C LEU A 213 16.03 14.00 28.55
N ASP A 214 15.90 15.29 28.39
CA ASP A 214 15.60 16.25 29.49
C ASP A 214 14.08 16.40 29.70
N ALA A 215 13.25 15.88 28.80
CA ALA A 215 11.81 16.00 28.88
C ALA A 215 11.24 15.25 30.11
N PRO A 216 10.65 15.94 31.10
CA PRO A 216 10.23 15.33 32.38
C PRO A 216 9.04 14.37 32.20
N ASN A 217 8.21 14.59 31.17
CA ASN A 217 7.05 13.79 30.85
C ASN A 217 7.32 12.81 29.69
N GLY A 218 8.61 12.60 29.31
CA GLY A 218 8.96 11.89 28.11
C GLY A 218 8.43 12.55 26.84
N GLY A 219 8.42 11.85 25.73
CA GLY A 219 7.91 12.37 24.45
C GLY A 219 8.42 11.57 23.26
N VAL A 220 8.10 12.08 22.08
CA VAL A 220 8.53 11.52 20.81
C VAL A 220 9.30 12.59 20.04
N ALA A 221 10.50 12.26 19.59
CA ALA A 221 11.32 13.13 18.76
C ALA A 221 11.57 12.49 17.41
N ILE A 222 11.57 13.29 16.35
CA ILE A 222 11.82 12.84 14.97
C ILE A 222 13.12 13.46 14.46
N ALA A 223 14.14 12.63 14.25
CA ALA A 223 15.36 13.01 13.53
C ALA A 223 15.13 12.77 12.03
N ARG A 224 15.01 13.85 11.28
CA ARG A 224 14.66 13.84 9.84
C ARG A 224 15.92 14.00 8.96
N GLY A 225 15.95 13.33 7.80
CA GLY A 225 17.05 13.38 6.86
C GLY A 225 18.29 12.60 7.30
N TYR A 226 18.11 11.64 8.21
CA TYR A 226 19.18 10.76 8.67
C TYR A 226 18.91 9.33 8.27
N GLU A 227 19.95 8.63 7.84
CA GLU A 227 19.89 7.23 7.43
C GLU A 227 20.74 6.36 8.35
N VAL A 228 20.15 5.24 8.78
CA VAL A 228 20.84 4.19 9.53
C VAL A 228 21.48 3.22 8.55
N GLN A 229 22.80 3.06 8.63
CA GLN A 229 23.57 2.16 7.76
C GLN A 229 23.74 0.75 8.34
N ARG A 230 23.77 0.62 9.67
CA ARG A 230 23.99 -0.67 10.36
C ARG A 230 23.35 -0.68 11.73
N ILE A 231 22.88 -1.86 12.13
CA ILE A 231 22.47 -2.17 13.51
C ILE A 231 23.46 -3.16 14.10
N ASP A 232 24.15 -2.76 15.15
CA ASP A 232 24.93 -3.67 15.99
C ASP A 232 23.97 -4.30 17.02
N VAL A 233 23.48 -5.49 16.68
CA VAL A 233 22.47 -6.19 17.49
C VAL A 233 23.04 -6.62 18.84
N VAL A 234 24.33 -6.97 18.89
CA VAL A 234 25.00 -7.46 20.11
C VAL A 234 25.17 -6.33 21.12
N ASN A 235 25.66 -5.18 20.67
CA ASN A 235 25.90 -4.01 21.51
C ASN A 235 24.70 -3.07 21.58
N ARG A 236 23.60 -3.38 20.89
CA ARG A 236 22.37 -2.58 20.81
C ARG A 236 22.63 -1.13 20.39
N LYS A 237 23.29 -0.97 19.23
CA LYS A 237 23.61 0.33 18.65
C LYS A 237 23.10 0.45 17.22
N ALA A 238 22.53 1.57 16.88
CA ALA A 238 22.30 2.00 15.51
C ALA A 238 23.44 2.92 15.07
N ILE A 239 23.97 2.67 13.89
CA ILE A 239 25.07 3.43 13.30
C ILE A 239 24.55 4.14 12.07
N LEU A 240 24.64 5.48 12.05
CA LEU A 240 24.25 6.33 10.94
C LEU A 240 25.30 6.30 9.82
N THR A 241 24.94 6.81 8.65
CA THR A 241 25.84 6.87 7.48
C THR A 241 27.10 7.71 7.71
N ASP A 242 27.04 8.69 8.63
CA ASP A 242 28.18 9.52 9.03
C ASP A 242 29.02 8.94 10.19
N GLY A 243 28.69 7.72 10.62
CA GLY A 243 29.39 7.03 11.70
C GLY A 243 28.89 7.35 13.11
N THR A 244 27.87 8.22 13.27
CA THR A 244 27.28 8.52 14.58
C THR A 244 26.60 7.27 15.15
N GLU A 245 26.89 6.93 16.41
CA GLU A 245 26.32 5.78 17.10
C GLU A 245 25.26 6.20 18.10
N ILE A 246 24.13 5.47 18.13
CA ILE A 246 23.04 5.66 19.10
C ILE A 246 22.72 4.33 19.74
N SER A 247 22.94 4.23 21.06
CA SER A 247 22.57 3.05 21.85
C SER A 247 21.07 3.03 22.12
N TYR A 248 20.47 1.85 22.19
CA TYR A 248 19.04 1.70 22.43
C TYR A 248 18.70 0.61 23.46
N GLY A 249 17.58 0.81 24.16
CA GLY A 249 16.97 -0.24 24.99
C GLY A 249 16.24 -1.24 24.09
N GLU A 250 15.22 -0.79 23.37
CA GLU A 250 14.44 -1.54 22.39
C GLU A 250 14.49 -0.80 21.05
N CYS A 251 14.58 -1.55 19.92
CA CYS A 251 14.65 -0.98 18.58
C CYS A 251 13.57 -1.59 17.67
N LEU A 252 12.98 -0.74 16.82
CA LEU A 252 12.05 -1.14 15.77
C LEU A 252 12.61 -0.78 14.39
N LEU A 253 12.70 -1.75 13.50
CA LEU A 253 12.89 -1.52 12.07
C LEU A 253 11.52 -1.38 11.41
N ALA A 254 11.20 -0.17 10.97
CA ALA A 254 9.99 0.19 10.24
C ALA A 254 10.36 0.87 8.91
N THR A 255 11.35 0.30 8.24
CA THR A 255 11.99 0.85 7.03
C THR A 255 11.06 0.85 5.80
N GLY A 256 9.94 0.13 5.86
CA GLY A 256 8.95 0.09 4.80
C GLY A 256 9.44 -0.61 3.53
N ALA A 257 8.94 -0.17 2.39
CA ALA A 257 9.30 -0.67 1.07
C ALA A 257 9.66 0.49 0.14
N ARG A 258 10.32 0.22 -0.97
CA ARG A 258 10.60 1.18 -2.05
C ARG A 258 9.95 0.74 -3.36
N PRO A 259 9.60 1.67 -4.26
CA PRO A 259 9.11 1.33 -5.58
C PRO A 259 10.13 0.49 -6.34
N LYS A 260 9.66 -0.51 -7.07
CA LYS A 260 10.46 -1.22 -8.07
C LYS A 260 10.60 -0.35 -9.31
N ASN A 261 11.75 -0.47 -9.95
CA ASN A 261 11.98 0.10 -11.26
C ASN A 261 11.97 -1.00 -12.34
N LEU A 262 11.90 -0.60 -13.59
CA LEU A 262 12.07 -1.49 -14.74
C LEU A 262 13.50 -1.40 -15.27
N PRO A 263 14.08 -2.51 -15.75
CA PRO A 263 15.44 -2.52 -16.33
C PRO A 263 15.63 -1.46 -17.42
N ALA A 264 14.59 -1.20 -18.22
CA ALA A 264 14.60 -0.17 -19.27
C ALA A 264 14.87 1.24 -18.73
N PHE A 265 14.48 1.54 -17.49
CA PHE A 265 14.68 2.84 -16.84
C PHE A 265 15.89 2.84 -15.91
N GLU A 266 16.26 1.70 -15.34
CA GLU A 266 17.48 1.58 -14.53
C GLU A 266 18.74 1.79 -15.37
N ALA A 267 18.77 1.18 -16.54
CA ALA A 267 19.88 1.28 -17.51
C ALA A 267 19.87 2.58 -18.32
N ALA A 268 18.79 3.39 -18.22
CA ALA A 268 18.63 4.61 -19.00
C ALA A 268 19.53 5.74 -18.49
N SER A 269 19.80 6.71 -19.37
CA SER A 269 20.58 7.89 -19.06
C SER A 269 19.97 8.73 -17.92
N LEU A 270 20.79 9.57 -17.27
CA LEU A 270 20.33 10.51 -16.25
C LEU A 270 19.23 11.44 -16.78
N ALA A 271 19.28 11.81 -18.06
CA ALA A 271 18.25 12.62 -18.71
C ALA A 271 16.86 11.94 -18.65
N VAL A 272 16.77 10.62 -18.82
CA VAL A 272 15.49 9.88 -18.72
C VAL A 272 14.92 9.96 -17.30
N LYS A 273 15.78 9.96 -16.28
CA LYS A 273 15.35 10.04 -14.86
C LYS A 273 14.63 11.35 -14.53
N GLU A 274 14.93 12.45 -15.23
CA GLU A 274 14.23 13.72 -15.06
C GLU A 274 12.78 13.67 -15.59
N TYR A 275 12.50 12.79 -16.56
CA TYR A 275 11.18 12.57 -17.14
C TYR A 275 10.43 11.39 -16.53
N THR A 276 10.93 10.82 -15.42
CA THR A 276 10.32 9.67 -14.77
C THR A 276 10.12 9.91 -13.28
N THR A 277 9.10 9.30 -12.70
CA THR A 277 8.83 9.30 -11.26
C THR A 277 8.58 7.88 -10.77
N LEU A 278 9.31 7.47 -9.73
CA LEU A 278 9.02 6.31 -8.90
C LEU A 278 8.17 6.80 -7.72
N PHE A 279 6.85 6.72 -7.86
CA PHE A 279 5.92 7.42 -6.99
C PHE A 279 5.73 6.74 -5.63
N LYS A 280 6.02 7.45 -4.52
CA LYS A 280 5.81 6.94 -3.16
C LYS A 280 5.64 8.02 -2.08
N SER A 281 6.40 9.11 -2.16
CA SER A 281 6.55 10.10 -1.09
C SER A 281 5.79 11.39 -1.38
N VAL A 282 5.71 12.27 -0.37
CA VAL A 282 5.22 13.64 -0.53
C VAL A 282 6.03 14.38 -1.58
N ASN A 283 7.35 14.22 -1.56
CA ASN A 283 8.23 14.86 -2.55
C ASN A 283 7.88 14.43 -3.98
N ASP A 284 7.59 13.12 -4.19
CA ASP A 284 7.20 12.62 -5.52
C ASP A 284 5.85 13.20 -5.96
N PHE A 285 4.91 13.39 -5.02
CA PHE A 285 3.62 14.03 -5.28
C PHE A 285 3.80 15.52 -5.67
N GLU A 286 4.59 16.26 -4.91
CA GLU A 286 4.85 17.69 -5.16
C GLU A 286 5.55 17.88 -6.51
N GLU A 287 6.63 17.13 -6.77
CA GLU A 287 7.37 17.18 -8.03
C GLU A 287 6.50 16.79 -9.23
N LEU A 288 5.70 15.74 -9.10
CA LEU A 288 4.78 15.32 -10.16
C LEU A 288 3.74 16.40 -10.44
N SER A 289 3.13 16.96 -9.39
CA SER A 289 2.13 18.04 -9.52
C SER A 289 2.69 19.26 -10.26
N GLU A 290 3.97 19.64 -10.01
CA GLU A 290 4.65 20.73 -10.72
C GLU A 290 4.93 20.40 -12.20
N LYS A 291 5.17 19.12 -12.54
CA LYS A 291 5.46 18.67 -13.91
C LYS A 291 4.23 18.56 -14.80
N LEU A 292 3.04 18.35 -14.20
CA LEU A 292 1.78 18.19 -14.93
C LEU A 292 1.24 19.54 -15.42
N LYS A 293 1.63 19.94 -16.64
CA LYS A 293 1.18 21.16 -17.30
C LYS A 293 0.01 20.90 -18.23
N ALA A 294 -0.73 21.95 -18.59
CA ALA A 294 -1.85 21.83 -19.53
C ALA A 294 -1.36 21.21 -20.86
N GLY A 295 -2.13 20.24 -21.37
CA GLY A 295 -1.83 19.50 -22.58
C GLY A 295 -0.72 18.44 -22.46
N SER A 296 -0.21 18.17 -21.25
CA SER A 296 0.84 17.15 -21.05
C SER A 296 0.32 15.76 -21.34
N LYS A 297 1.17 14.94 -21.97
CA LYS A 297 0.98 13.50 -22.14
C LYS A 297 1.73 12.75 -21.03
N VAL A 298 1.02 11.92 -20.30
CA VAL A 298 1.57 11.19 -19.14
C VAL A 298 1.40 9.70 -19.36
N ALA A 299 2.48 8.93 -19.22
CA ALA A 299 2.42 7.48 -19.22
C ALA A 299 2.48 6.94 -17.79
N ILE A 300 1.57 6.06 -17.40
CA ILE A 300 1.58 5.32 -16.15
C ILE A 300 1.90 3.87 -16.48
N ILE A 301 3.02 3.36 -15.98
CA ILE A 301 3.49 2.01 -16.29
C ILE A 301 3.19 1.11 -15.09
N GLY A 302 2.20 0.25 -15.26
CA GLY A 302 1.69 -0.69 -14.26
C GLY A 302 0.17 -0.66 -14.14
N GLY A 303 -0.45 -1.85 -14.13
CA GLY A 303 -1.90 -2.08 -14.03
C GLY A 303 -2.36 -2.51 -12.64
N GLY A 304 -1.48 -2.43 -11.61
CA GLY A 304 -1.80 -2.75 -10.21
C GLY A 304 -2.49 -1.58 -9.49
N PHE A 305 -2.59 -1.66 -8.15
CA PHE A 305 -3.26 -0.67 -7.30
C PHE A 305 -2.82 0.76 -7.58
N LEU A 306 -1.55 1.07 -7.33
CA LEU A 306 -1.01 2.42 -7.45
C LEU A 306 -1.18 2.99 -8.87
N GLY A 307 -0.88 2.19 -9.89
CA GLY A 307 -1.00 2.63 -11.28
C GLY A 307 -2.44 2.92 -11.69
N SER A 308 -3.39 2.10 -11.27
CA SER A 308 -4.82 2.27 -11.57
C SER A 308 -5.44 3.43 -10.77
N GLU A 309 -5.09 3.57 -9.47
CA GLU A 309 -5.49 4.71 -8.65
C GLU A 309 -5.00 6.04 -9.25
N LEU A 310 -3.70 6.14 -9.58
CA LEU A 310 -3.13 7.34 -10.18
C LEU A 310 -3.73 7.65 -11.56
N ALA A 311 -4.03 6.63 -12.37
CA ALA A 311 -4.65 6.83 -13.68
C ALA A 311 -6.01 7.53 -13.57
N CYS A 312 -6.89 7.04 -12.70
CA CYS A 312 -8.19 7.65 -12.43
C CYS A 312 -8.04 9.01 -11.73
N ALA A 313 -7.13 9.11 -10.75
CA ALA A 313 -6.90 10.34 -9.99
C ALA A 313 -6.38 11.48 -10.87
N LEU A 314 -5.42 11.21 -11.77
CA LEU A 314 -4.88 12.22 -12.68
C LEU A 314 -5.88 12.60 -13.79
N SER A 315 -6.73 11.66 -14.22
CA SER A 315 -7.82 11.98 -15.13
C SER A 315 -8.82 12.95 -14.49
N LYS A 316 -9.23 12.67 -13.25
CA LYS A 316 -10.10 13.57 -12.49
C LYS A 316 -9.45 14.91 -12.18
N PHE A 317 -8.16 14.92 -11.83
CA PHE A 317 -7.38 16.15 -11.67
C PHE A 317 -7.34 16.98 -12.95
N SER A 318 -7.18 16.33 -14.12
CA SER A 318 -7.21 16.99 -15.42
C SER A 318 -8.54 17.66 -15.70
N GLU A 319 -9.65 16.99 -15.39
CA GLU A 319 -11.00 17.53 -15.51
C GLU A 319 -11.23 18.74 -14.59
N ILE A 320 -10.98 18.58 -13.28
CA ILE A 320 -11.21 19.62 -12.25
C ILE A 320 -10.36 20.87 -12.52
N ARG A 321 -9.12 20.68 -13.03
CA ARG A 321 -8.15 21.77 -13.27
C ARG A 321 -8.13 22.24 -14.72
N GLU A 322 -9.02 21.74 -15.57
CA GLU A 322 -9.11 22.08 -17.00
C GLU A 322 -7.74 21.95 -17.72
N LYS A 323 -6.93 20.94 -17.29
CA LYS A 323 -5.56 20.80 -17.81
C LYS A 323 -5.48 20.06 -19.14
N ASN A 324 -6.52 19.36 -19.57
CA ASN A 324 -6.53 18.57 -20.80
C ASN A 324 -5.33 17.61 -20.90
N LEU A 325 -5.05 16.87 -19.84
CA LEU A 325 -3.98 15.87 -19.84
C LEU A 325 -4.39 14.67 -20.70
N GLU A 326 -3.43 14.11 -21.45
CA GLU A 326 -3.58 12.80 -22.08
C GLU A 326 -2.92 11.74 -21.21
N ILE A 327 -3.71 10.85 -20.60
CA ILE A 327 -3.22 9.84 -19.68
C ILE A 327 -3.23 8.47 -20.35
N TYR A 328 -2.06 7.85 -20.42
CA TYR A 328 -1.83 6.51 -20.94
C TYR A 328 -1.49 5.58 -19.78
N GLN A 329 -2.14 4.42 -19.68
CA GLN A 329 -1.76 3.38 -18.74
C GLN A 329 -1.33 2.12 -19.50
N LEU A 330 -0.09 1.65 -19.23
CA LEU A 330 0.54 0.53 -19.92
C LEU A 330 0.91 -0.57 -18.92
N PHE A 331 0.56 -1.82 -19.22
CA PHE A 331 0.93 -2.96 -18.38
C PHE A 331 0.88 -4.27 -19.18
N HIS A 332 1.55 -5.29 -18.67
CA HIS A 332 1.68 -6.57 -19.37
C HIS A 332 0.51 -7.54 -19.13
N GLU A 333 -0.25 -7.33 -18.05
CA GLU A 333 -1.44 -8.12 -17.73
C GLU A 333 -2.54 -7.91 -18.78
N GLU A 334 -3.55 -8.79 -18.76
CA GLU A 334 -4.73 -8.73 -19.63
C GLU A 334 -5.66 -7.56 -19.31
N GLY A 335 -5.72 -7.15 -18.03
CA GLY A 335 -6.55 -6.06 -17.52
C GLY A 335 -6.02 -5.48 -16.22
N ASN A 336 -6.65 -4.40 -15.77
CA ASN A 336 -6.34 -3.75 -14.50
C ASN A 336 -6.52 -4.72 -13.34
N MET A 337 -5.60 -4.68 -12.38
CA MET A 337 -5.63 -5.53 -11.19
C MET A 337 -5.57 -7.04 -11.50
N GLY A 338 -5.06 -7.45 -12.66
CA GLY A 338 -5.09 -8.81 -13.15
C GLY A 338 -4.41 -9.87 -12.27
N LYS A 339 -3.56 -9.47 -11.30
CA LYS A 339 -2.99 -10.38 -10.28
C LYS A 339 -3.87 -10.53 -9.03
N VAL A 340 -4.90 -9.73 -8.93
CA VAL A 340 -5.77 -9.64 -7.75
C VAL A 340 -7.17 -10.12 -8.10
N LEU A 341 -7.80 -9.49 -9.07
CA LEU A 341 -9.18 -9.75 -9.49
C LEU A 341 -9.28 -10.96 -10.42
N PRO A 342 -10.38 -11.72 -10.39
CA PRO A 342 -10.69 -12.69 -11.43
C PRO A 342 -10.69 -12.03 -12.80
N GLU A 343 -10.39 -12.80 -13.83
CA GLU A 343 -10.17 -12.31 -15.20
C GLU A 343 -11.33 -11.43 -15.72
N TYR A 344 -12.57 -11.91 -15.60
CA TYR A 344 -13.77 -11.17 -16.02
C TYR A 344 -13.91 -9.82 -15.33
N LEU A 345 -13.63 -9.75 -14.02
CA LEU A 345 -13.74 -8.52 -13.24
C LEU A 345 -12.55 -7.58 -13.53
N SER A 346 -11.38 -8.13 -13.85
CA SER A 346 -10.22 -7.37 -14.30
C SER A 346 -10.50 -6.68 -15.65
N TYR A 347 -11.17 -7.36 -16.58
CA TYR A 347 -11.58 -6.76 -17.86
C TYR A 347 -12.64 -5.67 -17.66
N TRP A 348 -13.67 -5.96 -16.88
CA TRP A 348 -14.69 -4.98 -16.54
C TRP A 348 -14.08 -3.74 -15.88
N THR A 349 -13.15 -3.92 -14.93
CA THR A 349 -12.41 -2.82 -14.29
C THR A 349 -11.64 -2.00 -15.32
N THR A 350 -11.01 -2.65 -16.30
CA THR A 350 -10.27 -1.96 -17.36
C THR A 350 -11.17 -1.06 -18.20
N ASP A 351 -12.38 -1.53 -18.51
CA ASP A 351 -13.35 -0.71 -19.25
C ASP A 351 -13.82 0.48 -18.43
N ARG A 352 -14.05 0.32 -17.13
CA ARG A 352 -14.37 1.45 -16.23
C ARG A 352 -13.24 2.47 -16.15
N VAL A 353 -11.97 2.03 -16.07
CA VAL A 353 -10.82 2.95 -16.11
C VAL A 353 -10.73 3.70 -17.44
N ARG A 354 -11.10 3.07 -18.57
CA ARG A 354 -11.22 3.75 -19.87
C ARG A 354 -12.31 4.81 -19.88
N GLU A 355 -13.45 4.54 -19.25
CA GLU A 355 -14.56 5.48 -19.13
C GLU A 355 -14.20 6.71 -18.28
N GLU A 356 -13.28 6.58 -17.33
CA GLU A 356 -12.70 7.72 -16.62
C GLU A 356 -11.76 8.59 -17.49
N GLY A 357 -11.64 8.30 -18.80
CA GLY A 357 -10.84 9.07 -19.77
C GLY A 357 -9.39 8.61 -19.93
N VAL A 358 -9.02 7.47 -19.35
CA VAL A 358 -7.66 6.91 -19.44
C VAL A 358 -7.51 6.07 -20.71
N LYS A 359 -6.43 6.26 -21.45
CA LYS A 359 -6.06 5.43 -22.61
C LYS A 359 -5.31 4.18 -22.11
N VAL A 360 -6.06 3.09 -21.84
CA VAL A 360 -5.49 1.86 -21.26
C VAL A 360 -4.99 0.92 -22.35
N TRP A 361 -3.71 0.56 -22.27
CA TRP A 361 -3.00 -0.36 -23.16
C TRP A 361 -2.53 -1.60 -22.38
N PRO A 362 -3.38 -2.63 -22.26
CA PRO A 362 -3.00 -3.92 -21.69
C PRO A 362 -2.04 -4.67 -22.61
N LYS A 363 -1.40 -5.76 -22.14
CA LYS A 363 -0.43 -6.58 -22.88
C LYS A 363 0.75 -5.80 -23.45
N THR A 364 1.06 -4.64 -22.88
CA THR A 364 2.05 -3.70 -23.39
C THR A 364 3.17 -3.51 -22.36
N GLN A 365 4.41 -3.63 -22.81
CA GLN A 365 5.59 -3.42 -21.97
C GLN A 365 6.54 -2.43 -22.62
N VAL A 366 7.29 -1.69 -21.77
CA VAL A 366 8.33 -0.78 -22.21
C VAL A 366 9.65 -1.53 -22.34
N LYS A 367 10.23 -1.55 -23.54
CA LYS A 367 11.50 -2.19 -23.88
C LYS A 367 12.69 -1.25 -23.68
N ALA A 368 12.50 0.05 -24.00
CA ALA A 368 13.51 1.07 -23.84
C ALA A 368 12.88 2.45 -23.63
N ALA A 369 13.65 3.35 -23.02
CA ALA A 369 13.27 4.73 -22.82
C ALA A 369 14.43 5.67 -23.14
N GLU A 370 14.17 6.73 -23.91
CA GLU A 370 15.16 7.73 -24.30
C GLU A 370 14.53 9.13 -24.33
N VAL A 371 15.34 10.16 -24.17
CA VAL A 371 14.90 11.54 -24.32
C VAL A 371 15.22 12.03 -25.73
N GLN A 372 14.18 12.44 -26.45
CA GLN A 372 14.27 13.03 -27.77
C GLN A 372 13.41 14.31 -27.80
N ASP A 373 13.95 15.41 -28.31
CA ASP A 373 13.26 16.70 -28.47
C ASP A 373 12.56 17.19 -27.18
N LYS A 374 13.23 17.03 -26.04
CA LYS A 374 12.70 17.37 -24.69
C LYS A 374 11.42 16.61 -24.31
N LYS A 375 11.22 15.44 -24.87
CA LYS A 375 10.16 14.51 -24.52
C LYS A 375 10.72 13.12 -24.28
N LEU A 376 9.99 12.31 -23.55
CA LEU A 376 10.33 10.92 -23.29
C LEU A 376 9.72 10.03 -24.39
N ARG A 377 10.56 9.36 -25.15
CA ARG A 377 10.16 8.32 -26.09
C ARG A 377 10.25 6.98 -25.39
N LEU A 378 9.14 6.25 -25.33
CA LEU A 378 9.06 4.88 -24.86
C LEU A 378 8.97 3.96 -26.06
N THR A 379 9.93 3.05 -26.22
CA THR A 379 9.86 1.96 -27.21
C THR A 379 9.18 0.77 -26.56
N LEU A 380 8.15 0.25 -27.20
CA LEU A 380 7.33 -0.86 -26.69
C LEU A 380 7.82 -2.21 -27.22
N THR A 381 7.29 -3.31 -26.66
CA THR A 381 7.71 -4.67 -27.02
C THR A 381 7.33 -5.08 -28.45
N ASP A 382 6.33 -4.44 -29.06
CA ASP A 382 5.93 -4.58 -30.45
C ASP A 382 6.70 -3.65 -31.41
N ASP A 383 7.78 -3.02 -30.91
CA ASP A 383 8.62 -2.03 -31.61
C ASP A 383 7.89 -0.73 -31.99
N SER A 384 6.64 -0.55 -31.59
CA SER A 384 5.97 0.75 -31.64
C SER A 384 6.55 1.73 -30.62
N SER A 385 6.20 3.00 -30.71
CA SER A 385 6.69 4.00 -29.76
C SER A 385 5.59 4.93 -29.29
N LEU A 386 5.67 5.32 -28.01
CA LEU A 386 4.84 6.35 -27.38
C LEU A 386 5.73 7.51 -26.91
N VAL A 387 5.38 8.72 -27.33
CA VAL A 387 6.10 9.94 -26.92
C VAL A 387 5.24 10.68 -25.91
N VAL A 388 5.81 10.91 -24.71
CA VAL A 388 5.13 11.53 -23.57
C VAL A 388 5.99 12.64 -22.96
N ASP A 389 5.35 13.48 -22.15
CA ASP A 389 6.04 14.53 -21.40
C ASP A 389 6.60 13.99 -20.07
N HIS A 390 5.97 12.96 -19.51
CA HIS A 390 6.41 12.34 -18.25
C HIS A 390 5.93 10.89 -18.14
N ALA A 391 6.69 10.04 -17.42
CA ALA A 391 6.30 8.67 -17.10
C ALA A 391 6.31 8.43 -15.59
N ILE A 392 5.29 7.72 -15.09
CA ILE A 392 5.18 7.27 -13.70
C ILE A 392 5.34 5.75 -13.70
N ILE A 393 6.29 5.23 -12.93
CA ILE A 393 6.58 3.81 -12.85
C ILE A 393 5.92 3.24 -11.59
N ALA A 394 4.91 2.37 -11.78
CA ALA A 394 4.06 1.80 -10.72
C ALA A 394 4.00 0.27 -10.83
N VAL A 395 5.16 -0.40 -10.96
CA VAL A 395 5.29 -1.84 -11.22
C VAL A 395 5.48 -2.68 -9.96
N GLY A 396 5.06 -2.16 -8.82
CA GLY A 396 5.13 -2.80 -7.51
C GLY A 396 6.23 -2.24 -6.63
N SER A 397 6.46 -2.90 -5.49
CA SER A 397 7.41 -2.46 -4.47
C SER A 397 8.28 -3.62 -3.99
N GLU A 398 9.36 -3.29 -3.31
CA GLU A 398 10.25 -4.23 -2.62
C GLU A 398 10.59 -3.73 -1.22
N PRO A 399 10.73 -4.61 -0.23
CA PRO A 399 11.02 -4.20 1.14
C PRO A 399 12.41 -3.59 1.27
N ASN A 400 12.52 -2.52 2.08
CA ASN A 400 13.81 -1.91 2.41
C ASN A 400 14.55 -2.76 3.43
N THR A 401 15.35 -3.72 2.95
CA THR A 401 16.11 -4.67 3.75
C THR A 401 17.61 -4.49 3.64
N ASP A 402 18.08 -3.33 3.22
CA ASP A 402 19.51 -3.05 3.02
C ASP A 402 20.32 -3.25 4.31
N LEU A 403 19.71 -2.95 5.47
CA LEU A 403 20.28 -3.22 6.79
C LEU A 403 20.56 -4.71 7.07
N ALA A 404 19.94 -5.65 6.34
CA ALA A 404 20.12 -7.07 6.59
C ALA A 404 21.58 -7.49 6.43
N LYS A 405 22.23 -7.05 5.35
CA LYS A 405 23.61 -7.42 5.04
C LYS A 405 24.60 -6.84 6.05
N THR A 406 24.40 -5.58 6.43
CA THR A 406 25.30 -4.85 7.34
C THR A 406 25.11 -5.24 8.81
N SER A 407 23.94 -5.78 9.16
CA SER A 407 23.51 -6.08 10.54
C SER A 407 23.35 -7.58 10.82
N ASN A 408 23.68 -8.45 9.86
CA ASN A 408 23.52 -9.91 9.96
C ASN A 408 22.09 -10.33 10.37
N LEU A 409 21.09 -9.76 9.70
CA LEU A 409 19.68 -10.08 9.89
C LEU A 409 19.18 -10.98 8.76
N GLU A 410 18.24 -11.85 9.11
CA GLU A 410 17.64 -12.80 8.17
C GLU A 410 16.56 -12.13 7.32
N VAL A 411 16.59 -12.41 6.01
CA VAL A 411 15.59 -11.98 5.03
C VAL A 411 14.99 -13.22 4.38
N ASP A 412 13.67 -13.24 4.21
CA ASP A 412 13.01 -14.33 3.48
C ASP A 412 13.44 -14.32 2.00
N PRO A 413 13.97 -15.44 1.48
CA PRO A 413 14.53 -15.45 0.12
C PRO A 413 13.46 -15.38 -0.99
N LYS A 414 12.21 -15.70 -0.67
CA LYS A 414 11.10 -15.74 -1.66
C LYS A 414 10.23 -14.48 -1.60
N LEU A 415 9.84 -14.07 -0.40
CA LEU A 415 8.92 -12.93 -0.19
C LEU A 415 9.67 -11.62 0.03
N GLY A 416 10.96 -11.68 0.37
CA GLY A 416 11.70 -10.54 0.89
C GLY A 416 11.22 -10.19 2.30
N GLY A 417 11.78 -9.11 2.86
CA GLY A 417 11.46 -8.65 4.23
C GLY A 417 12.24 -9.38 5.31
N PHE A 418 12.42 -8.72 6.43
CA PHE A 418 13.10 -9.31 7.59
C PHE A 418 12.25 -10.40 8.20
N VAL A 419 12.83 -11.58 8.42
CA VAL A 419 12.15 -12.71 9.08
C VAL A 419 11.94 -12.38 10.54
N VAL A 420 10.70 -12.49 11.00
CA VAL A 420 10.33 -12.26 12.40
C VAL A 420 9.58 -13.43 13.01
N ASP A 421 9.61 -13.51 14.34
CA ASP A 421 8.82 -14.44 15.13
C ASP A 421 7.35 -13.97 15.27
N ALA A 422 6.57 -14.69 16.09
CA ALA A 422 5.16 -14.38 16.30
C ALA A 422 4.95 -13.01 16.99
N GLU A 423 5.88 -12.56 17.78
CA GLU A 423 5.87 -11.28 18.48
C GLU A 423 6.49 -10.13 17.68
N LEU A 424 6.78 -10.36 16.38
CA LEU A 424 7.43 -9.43 15.46
C LEU A 424 8.91 -9.13 15.81
N ARG A 425 9.62 -10.02 16.50
CA ARG A 425 11.03 -9.89 16.82
C ARG A 425 11.90 -10.52 15.72
N ALA A 426 12.90 -9.79 15.24
CA ALA A 426 13.96 -10.33 14.40
C ALA A 426 15.15 -10.85 15.24
N ARG A 427 15.42 -10.19 16.36
CA ARG A 427 16.44 -10.55 17.38
C ARG A 427 15.97 -10.04 18.74
N SER A 428 16.67 -10.43 19.81
CA SER A 428 16.45 -9.83 21.14
C SER A 428 16.59 -8.32 21.06
N HIS A 429 15.61 -7.59 21.61
CA HIS A 429 15.54 -6.11 21.60
C HIS A 429 15.45 -5.47 20.20
N LEU A 430 15.13 -6.26 19.17
CA LEU A 430 14.98 -5.77 17.79
C LEU A 430 13.73 -6.33 17.14
N TYR A 431 12.79 -5.44 16.84
CA TYR A 431 11.50 -5.73 16.22
C TYR A 431 11.46 -5.24 14.79
N VAL A 432 10.53 -5.77 14.00
CA VAL A 432 10.24 -5.27 12.64
C VAL A 432 8.74 -5.18 12.43
N ALA A 433 8.26 -4.10 11.82
CA ALA A 433 6.85 -3.90 11.52
C ALA A 433 6.63 -3.23 10.15
N GLY A 434 5.41 -3.30 9.65
CA GLY A 434 5.01 -2.77 8.36
C GLY A 434 5.57 -3.57 7.18
N ASP A 435 5.72 -2.92 6.03
CA ASP A 435 6.06 -3.55 4.74
C ASP A 435 7.38 -4.34 4.75
N ALA A 436 8.30 -4.00 5.66
CA ALA A 436 9.59 -4.66 5.80
C ALA A 436 9.54 -5.99 6.58
N ALA A 437 8.42 -6.28 7.28
CA ALA A 437 8.29 -7.48 8.10
C ALA A 437 7.80 -8.68 7.27
N CYS A 438 8.52 -9.80 7.36
CA CYS A 438 8.08 -11.11 6.86
C CYS A 438 7.70 -11.98 8.06
N PHE A 439 6.40 -12.03 8.35
CA PHE A 439 5.83 -12.68 9.53
C PHE A 439 5.19 -14.03 9.18
N TYR A 440 4.91 -14.84 10.18
CA TYR A 440 4.21 -16.10 10.03
C TYR A 440 2.75 -15.97 10.48
N ASP A 441 1.84 -16.18 9.54
CA ASP A 441 0.40 -16.27 9.81
C ASP A 441 0.05 -17.74 10.08
N PRO A 442 -0.56 -18.10 11.23
CA PRO A 442 -0.87 -19.49 11.56
C PRO A 442 -1.79 -20.19 10.57
N LYS A 443 -2.60 -19.46 9.79
CA LYS A 443 -3.57 -19.99 8.83
C LYS A 443 -3.11 -19.90 7.39
N LEU A 444 -2.47 -18.78 7.04
CA LEU A 444 -2.11 -18.48 5.67
C LEU A 444 -0.63 -18.74 5.36
N GLY A 445 0.20 -19.01 6.39
CA GLY A 445 1.63 -19.29 6.24
C GLY A 445 2.50 -18.04 6.28
N ARG A 446 3.76 -18.15 5.80
CA ARG A 446 4.69 -17.02 5.74
C ARG A 446 4.18 -15.95 4.80
N ARG A 447 4.15 -14.69 5.25
CA ARG A 447 3.59 -13.55 4.51
C ARG A 447 4.42 -12.29 4.69
N ARG A 448 4.34 -11.43 3.69
CA ARG A 448 4.73 -10.02 3.72
C ARG A 448 3.59 -9.21 3.12
N VAL A 449 3.17 -8.16 3.77
CA VAL A 449 2.00 -7.36 3.42
C VAL A 449 2.36 -5.88 3.39
N GLU A 450 1.99 -5.17 2.34
CA GLU A 450 2.30 -3.76 2.08
C GLU A 450 1.08 -2.84 2.26
N HIS A 451 0.17 -3.17 3.17
CA HIS A 451 -1.08 -2.44 3.36
C HIS A 451 -1.01 -1.49 4.56
N HIS A 452 -1.72 -0.37 4.46
CA HIS A 452 -1.79 0.63 5.52
C HIS A 452 -2.27 0.03 6.86
N ASP A 453 -3.34 -0.78 6.84
CA ASP A 453 -3.86 -1.47 8.02
C ASP A 453 -2.79 -2.39 8.66
N HIS A 454 -2.03 -3.13 7.83
CA HIS A 454 -0.92 -3.95 8.31
C HIS A 454 0.15 -3.10 9.02
N ALA A 455 0.54 -1.97 8.42
CA ALA A 455 1.53 -1.08 9.03
C ALA A 455 1.04 -0.51 10.37
N VAL A 456 -0.24 -0.13 10.48
CA VAL A 456 -0.85 0.34 11.72
C VAL A 456 -0.86 -0.74 12.78
N VAL A 457 -1.37 -1.94 12.46
CA VAL A 457 -1.59 -2.99 13.47
C VAL A 457 -0.30 -3.67 13.88
N SER A 458 0.60 -3.96 12.92
CA SER A 458 1.93 -4.53 13.24
C SER A 458 2.80 -3.54 14.00
N GLY A 459 2.78 -2.25 13.62
CA GLY A 459 3.49 -1.20 14.33
C GLY A 459 3.00 -1.05 15.77
N ARG A 460 1.69 -0.98 15.99
CA ARG A 460 1.09 -0.95 17.33
C ARG A 460 1.51 -2.15 18.16
N LEU A 461 1.42 -3.37 17.60
CA LEU A 461 1.80 -4.59 18.30
C LEU A 461 3.29 -4.61 18.64
N ALA A 462 4.16 -4.22 17.70
CA ALA A 462 5.59 -4.10 17.96
C ALA A 462 5.85 -3.12 19.11
N GLY A 463 5.20 -1.96 19.11
CA GLY A 463 5.30 -1.00 20.22
C GLY A 463 4.82 -1.55 21.57
N GLU A 464 3.70 -2.30 21.58
CA GLU A 464 3.22 -3.01 22.79
C GLU A 464 4.25 -4.04 23.27
N ASN A 465 4.87 -4.78 22.35
CA ASN A 465 5.85 -5.83 22.68
C ASN A 465 7.18 -5.23 23.13
N MET A 466 7.62 -4.11 22.56
CA MET A 466 8.74 -3.32 23.05
C MET A 466 8.49 -2.82 24.48
N ALA A 467 7.23 -2.55 24.85
CA ALA A 467 6.80 -2.23 26.22
C ALA A 467 6.51 -3.48 27.09
N GLY A 468 6.97 -4.69 26.68
CA GLY A 468 6.95 -5.91 27.48
C GLY A 468 5.66 -6.73 27.42
N LYS A 469 4.75 -6.53 26.44
CA LYS A 469 3.48 -7.28 26.40
C LYS A 469 3.59 -8.70 25.85
N ASN A 470 4.57 -9.02 25.02
CA ASN A 470 4.82 -10.34 24.42
C ASN A 470 3.58 -11.00 23.79
N LYS A 471 2.84 -10.23 22.98
CA LYS A 471 1.63 -10.68 22.29
C LYS A 471 1.96 -11.15 20.87
N PRO A 472 1.36 -12.27 20.39
CA PRO A 472 1.56 -12.71 19.02
C PRO A 472 0.76 -11.86 18.01
N TYR A 473 1.28 -11.77 16.79
CA TYR A 473 0.58 -11.14 15.67
C TYR A 473 -0.43 -12.14 15.05
N THR A 474 -1.71 -11.87 15.22
CA THR A 474 -2.79 -12.73 14.73
C THR A 474 -3.79 -11.99 13.84
N HIS A 475 -3.50 -10.72 13.54
CA HIS A 475 -4.39 -9.87 12.76
C HIS A 475 -4.40 -10.24 11.28
N GLN A 476 -5.58 -10.39 10.70
CA GLN A 476 -5.76 -10.44 9.26
C GLN A 476 -5.94 -9.01 8.73
N SER A 477 -4.92 -8.54 8.02
CA SER A 477 -4.90 -7.19 7.46
C SER A 477 -5.86 -7.06 6.30
N MET A 478 -6.51 -5.91 6.23
CA MET A 478 -7.34 -5.50 5.12
C MET A 478 -6.63 -4.44 4.27
N PHE A 479 -7.13 -4.23 3.08
CA PHE A 479 -6.79 -3.09 2.24
C PHE A 479 -8.02 -2.62 1.46
N TRP A 480 -7.95 -1.42 0.94
CA TRP A 480 -8.98 -0.86 0.09
C TRP A 480 -8.36 -0.17 -1.11
N SER A 481 -9.15 0.04 -2.14
CA SER A 481 -8.76 0.84 -3.30
C SER A 481 -9.99 1.46 -3.92
N ASP A 482 -9.82 2.66 -4.47
CA ASP A 482 -10.85 3.42 -5.15
C ASP A 482 -10.33 3.80 -6.55
N LEU A 483 -11.08 3.42 -7.58
CA LEU A 483 -10.76 3.67 -8.98
C LEU A 483 -11.88 4.50 -9.61
N GLY A 484 -11.78 5.82 -9.45
CA GLY A 484 -12.85 6.73 -9.84
C GLY A 484 -14.10 6.59 -8.95
N PRO A 485 -15.24 7.17 -9.35
CA PRO A 485 -16.46 7.20 -8.54
C PRO A 485 -17.25 5.89 -8.52
N ARG A 486 -16.95 4.95 -9.44
CA ARG A 486 -17.76 3.75 -9.65
C ARG A 486 -17.20 2.50 -9.00
N ILE A 487 -15.92 2.49 -8.68
CA ILE A 487 -15.24 1.31 -8.13
C ILE A 487 -14.59 1.67 -6.81
N GLY A 488 -15.13 1.09 -5.75
CA GLY A 488 -14.48 1.04 -4.45
C GLY A 488 -14.54 -0.38 -3.93
N TYR A 489 -13.48 -0.86 -3.30
CA TYR A 489 -13.52 -2.17 -2.69
C TYR A 489 -12.62 -2.29 -1.46
N GLU A 490 -13.06 -3.14 -0.55
CA GLU A 490 -12.30 -3.59 0.59
C GLU A 490 -11.91 -5.06 0.41
N ALA A 491 -10.70 -5.43 0.80
CA ALA A 491 -10.24 -6.79 0.67
C ALA A 491 -9.46 -7.24 1.90
N ILE A 492 -9.52 -8.54 2.21
CA ILE A 492 -8.89 -9.12 3.38
C ILE A 492 -8.39 -10.54 3.09
N GLY A 493 -7.29 -10.92 3.72
CA GLY A 493 -6.71 -12.26 3.60
C GLY A 493 -5.77 -12.41 2.41
N LEU A 494 -5.85 -13.54 1.72
CA LEU A 494 -5.05 -13.86 0.53
C LEU A 494 -5.92 -13.67 -0.72
N VAL A 495 -5.69 -12.59 -1.42
CA VAL A 495 -6.41 -12.21 -2.64
C VAL A 495 -5.44 -12.32 -3.81
N ASP A 496 -5.58 -13.39 -4.58
CA ASP A 496 -4.68 -13.75 -5.68
C ASP A 496 -5.50 -14.37 -6.82
N SER A 497 -5.46 -13.78 -8.00
CA SER A 497 -6.22 -14.21 -9.18
C SER A 497 -5.91 -15.63 -9.65
N SER A 498 -4.78 -16.21 -9.21
CA SER A 498 -4.42 -17.60 -9.50
C SER A 498 -5.22 -18.62 -8.67
N LEU A 499 -5.90 -18.17 -7.60
CA LEU A 499 -6.73 -19.01 -6.77
C LEU A 499 -8.12 -19.20 -7.38
N PRO A 500 -8.78 -20.36 -7.17
CA PRO A 500 -10.19 -20.50 -7.46
C PRO A 500 -11.02 -19.45 -6.72
N THR A 501 -12.00 -18.89 -7.42
CA THR A 501 -12.90 -17.87 -6.85
C THR A 501 -14.36 -18.26 -7.02
N VAL A 502 -15.18 -17.87 -6.04
CA VAL A 502 -16.64 -17.85 -6.16
C VAL A 502 -17.09 -16.43 -5.89
N ALA A 503 -17.88 -15.88 -6.81
CA ALA A 503 -18.38 -14.51 -6.69
C ALA A 503 -19.90 -14.50 -6.70
N VAL A 504 -20.47 -13.65 -5.86
CA VAL A 504 -21.92 -13.41 -5.78
C VAL A 504 -22.13 -11.91 -5.93
N PHE A 505 -22.82 -11.52 -6.99
CA PHE A 505 -23.17 -10.13 -7.27
C PHE A 505 -24.64 -9.87 -7.01
N ALA A 506 -24.97 -8.65 -6.58
CA ALA A 506 -26.33 -8.19 -6.48
C ALA A 506 -26.92 -8.09 -7.90
N LYS A 507 -28.11 -8.63 -8.10
CA LYS A 507 -28.87 -8.34 -9.31
C LYS A 507 -29.38 -6.91 -9.22
N VAL A 508 -29.16 -6.13 -10.27
CA VAL A 508 -29.80 -4.83 -10.41
C VAL A 508 -31.26 -5.14 -10.78
N ASP A 509 -32.20 -4.85 -9.88
CA ASP A 509 -33.60 -4.87 -10.26
C ASP A 509 -33.78 -3.81 -11.37
N PRO A 510 -34.42 -4.15 -12.49
CA PRO A 510 -34.70 -3.15 -13.50
C PRO A 510 -35.45 -1.99 -12.81
N PRO A 511 -35.15 -0.71 -13.15
CA PRO A 511 -35.81 0.41 -12.52
C PRO A 511 -37.32 0.17 -12.59
N GLU A 512 -38.02 0.19 -11.44
CA GLU A 512 -39.46 0.14 -11.42
C GLU A 512 -39.95 1.18 -12.43
N VAL A 513 -40.56 0.73 -13.50
CA VAL A 513 -41.24 1.60 -14.44
C VAL A 513 -42.38 2.23 -13.64
N ILE A 514 -42.11 3.39 -13.03
CA ILE A 514 -43.13 4.18 -12.40
C ILE A 514 -44.10 4.49 -13.55
N PRO A 515 -45.32 3.95 -13.55
CA PRO A 515 -46.24 4.19 -14.64
C PRO A 515 -46.43 5.72 -14.70
N ASP A 516 -46.18 6.25 -15.88
CA ASP A 516 -46.25 7.68 -16.15
C ASP A 516 -47.62 8.18 -15.69
N THR A 517 -47.67 8.89 -14.57
CA THR A 517 -48.90 9.47 -14.01
C THR A 517 -49.42 10.59 -14.88
N SER A 518 -48.76 10.94 -15.99
CA SER A 518 -49.26 11.93 -16.98
C SER A 518 -50.50 11.47 -17.72
N GLU A 519 -50.72 10.15 -17.95
CA GLU A 519 -51.97 9.67 -18.56
C GLU A 519 -53.20 9.76 -17.64
N LYS A 520 -53.04 9.71 -16.31
CA LYS A 520 -54.14 9.93 -15.38
C LYS A 520 -54.58 11.38 -15.20
N LEU A 521 -53.71 12.34 -15.52
CA LEU A 521 -54.05 13.77 -15.51
C LEU A 521 -54.75 14.24 -16.79
N GLN A 522 -54.58 13.54 -17.92
CA GLN A 522 -55.34 13.84 -19.15
C GLN A 522 -56.78 13.28 -19.15
N ALA A 523 -57.04 12.21 -18.43
CA ALA A 523 -58.37 11.64 -18.31
C ALA A 523 -59.29 12.39 -17.33
N ALA A 524 -58.76 13.25 -16.46
CA ALA A 524 -59.56 14.02 -15.48
C ALA A 524 -60.01 15.42 -15.97
N ASN A 525 -59.50 15.90 -17.10
CA ASN A 525 -59.84 17.23 -17.62
C ASN A 525 -60.73 17.23 -18.90
N ALA A 526 -61.30 16.09 -19.26
CA ALA A 526 -62.21 15.98 -20.39
C ALA A 526 -63.67 15.92 -19.92
N THR A 527 -64.19 17.04 -19.36
CA THR A 527 -65.66 17.22 -19.25
C THR A 527 -65.99 18.72 -19.40
N VAL A 528 -66.79 18.98 -20.46
CA VAL A 528 -67.66 20.14 -20.71
C VAL A 528 -66.99 21.41 -21.26
N ILE A 529 -67.23 21.76 -22.53
CA ILE A 529 -68.33 22.59 -23.02
C ILE A 529 -68.39 22.58 -24.58
N PRO A 530 -69.53 22.61 -25.21
CA PRO A 530 -69.72 22.39 -26.64
C PRO A 530 -69.87 23.70 -27.48
N ALA A 531 -69.82 23.48 -28.80
CA ALA A 531 -70.35 24.28 -29.89
C ALA A 531 -69.47 25.40 -30.47
N SER A 532 -69.12 25.35 -31.68
CA SER A 532 -69.79 25.55 -32.91
C SER A 532 -68.83 25.92 -34.04
N ALA A 533 -69.14 25.38 -35.19
CA ALA A 533 -69.03 25.95 -36.52
C ALA A 533 -67.73 25.83 -37.34
N THR A 534 -67.94 25.04 -38.40
CA THR A 534 -67.55 25.18 -39.81
C THR A 534 -66.21 24.73 -40.28
N ALA A 535 -66.33 23.64 -41.07
CA ALA A 535 -65.32 23.14 -42.03
C ALA A 535 -65.16 24.15 -43.21
N PRO A 536 -64.08 23.99 -44.01
CA PRO A 536 -64.15 22.98 -45.05
C PRO A 536 -62.80 22.25 -45.37
N SER A 537 -63.03 21.10 -45.96
CA SER A 537 -62.19 20.14 -46.65
C SER A 537 -60.99 20.66 -47.44
N SER A 538 -59.87 19.94 -47.42
CA SER A 538 -59.25 19.45 -48.68
C SER A 538 -58.07 18.48 -48.39
N ALA A 539 -58.18 17.30 -49.02
CA ALA A 539 -57.16 16.50 -49.71
C ALA A 539 -55.87 16.10 -49.00
N GLY A 540 -55.84 14.84 -48.78
CA GLY A 540 -54.80 13.83 -48.99
C GLY A 540 -53.35 14.24 -49.19
N ALA A 541 -52.52 13.82 -48.25
CA ALA A 541 -51.14 13.48 -48.55
C ALA A 541 -50.73 12.28 -47.67
N LYS A 542 -50.53 11.16 -48.32
CA LYS A 542 -49.84 10.00 -47.75
C LYS A 542 -48.41 10.41 -47.44
N ALA A 543 -48.03 10.48 -46.18
CA ALA A 543 -46.64 10.58 -45.78
C ALA A 543 -45.97 9.21 -45.95
N SER A 544 -45.14 9.06 -46.96
CA SER A 544 -44.20 7.96 -47.12
C SER A 544 -43.10 8.14 -46.08
N VAL A 545 -42.97 7.19 -45.18
CA VAL A 545 -41.81 7.10 -44.28
C VAL A 545 -40.59 6.82 -45.13
N LEU A 546 -39.74 7.80 -45.30
CA LEU A 546 -38.42 7.68 -45.90
C LEU A 546 -37.51 6.94 -44.90
N ASN A 547 -37.30 5.67 -45.14
CA ASN A 547 -36.22 4.91 -44.50
C ASN A 547 -34.87 5.50 -44.93
N HIS A 548 -34.31 6.38 -44.14
CA HIS A 548 -32.94 6.87 -44.31
C HIS A 548 -31.98 5.85 -43.68
N PRO A 549 -30.99 5.31 -44.43
CA PRO A 549 -30.03 4.33 -43.92
C PRO A 549 -29.19 4.80 -42.70
N GLY A 550 -29.19 6.11 -42.43
CA GLY A 550 -28.49 6.70 -41.27
C GLY A 550 -29.26 6.57 -39.95
N ILE A 551 -30.59 6.49 -39.96
CA ILE A 551 -31.42 6.38 -38.75
C ILE A 551 -31.37 4.96 -38.22
N VAL A 552 -31.43 3.93 -39.08
CA VAL A 552 -31.33 2.52 -38.71
C VAL A 552 -29.97 2.20 -38.08
N LYS A 553 -28.86 2.78 -38.61
CA LYS A 553 -27.53 2.62 -38.00
C LYS A 553 -27.38 3.36 -36.65
N ALA A 554 -28.10 4.45 -36.44
CA ALA A 554 -28.10 5.17 -35.17
C ALA A 554 -28.91 4.41 -34.10
N GLU A 555 -30.06 3.84 -34.48
CA GLU A 555 -30.88 3.01 -33.58
C GLU A 555 -30.20 1.68 -33.25
N GLU A 556 -29.55 1.02 -34.24
CA GLU A 556 -28.73 -0.18 -33.96
C GLU A 556 -27.52 0.13 -33.06
N LYS A 557 -26.91 1.31 -33.21
CA LYS A 557 -25.79 1.73 -32.35
C LYS A 557 -26.25 2.11 -30.95
N LEU A 558 -27.43 2.73 -30.80
CA LEU A 558 -28.06 2.99 -29.51
C LEU A 558 -28.52 1.69 -28.84
N ALA A 559 -29.12 0.77 -29.58
CA ALA A 559 -29.54 -0.53 -29.07
C ALA A 559 -28.33 -1.42 -28.69
N ALA A 560 -27.24 -1.34 -29.47
CA ALA A 560 -25.97 -2.01 -29.11
C ALA A 560 -25.28 -1.36 -27.91
N ALA A 561 -25.38 -0.04 -27.74
CA ALA A 561 -24.88 0.68 -26.58
C ALA A 561 -25.73 0.36 -25.33
N ALA A 562 -27.05 0.34 -25.45
CA ALA A 562 -27.97 -0.06 -24.37
C ALA A 562 -27.77 -1.52 -23.93
N LYS A 563 -27.61 -2.45 -24.90
CA LYS A 563 -27.25 -3.84 -24.60
C LYS A 563 -25.90 -3.98 -23.93
N LYS A 564 -24.94 -3.14 -24.31
CA LYS A 564 -23.61 -3.09 -23.70
C LYS A 564 -23.64 -2.47 -22.29
N GLU A 565 -24.57 -1.55 -22.04
CA GLU A 565 -24.84 -1.03 -20.69
C GLU A 565 -25.53 -2.08 -19.81
N GLU A 566 -26.52 -2.85 -20.31
CA GLU A 566 -27.16 -3.95 -19.58
C GLU A 566 -26.19 -5.11 -19.26
N GLU A 567 -25.26 -5.45 -20.18
CA GLU A 567 -24.20 -6.44 -19.93
C GLU A 567 -23.13 -5.94 -18.95
N ASN A 568 -22.97 -4.62 -18.78
CA ASN A 568 -21.93 -4.02 -17.94
C ASN A 568 -22.37 -3.76 -16.48
N ASP A 569 -23.66 -3.77 -16.19
CA ASP A 569 -24.18 -3.52 -14.84
C ASP A 569 -24.13 -4.74 -13.92
N ASP A 570 -23.86 -5.94 -14.44
CA ASP A 570 -23.86 -7.20 -13.67
C ASP A 570 -22.79 -7.27 -12.57
N PHE A 571 -21.78 -6.35 -12.56
CA PHE A 571 -20.70 -6.38 -11.56
C PHE A 571 -20.64 -5.13 -10.67
N ASN A 572 -21.75 -4.43 -10.49
CA ASN A 572 -21.77 -3.18 -9.73
C ASN A 572 -21.54 -3.37 -8.22
N LYS A 573 -22.04 -4.44 -7.60
CA LYS A 573 -21.93 -4.69 -6.17
C LYS A 573 -21.85 -6.20 -5.91
N GLY A 574 -20.85 -6.67 -5.15
CA GLY A 574 -20.72 -8.12 -4.92
C GLY A 574 -19.67 -8.51 -3.89
N VAL A 575 -19.61 -9.80 -3.62
CA VAL A 575 -18.60 -10.46 -2.76
C VAL A 575 -17.87 -11.50 -3.57
N ILE A 576 -16.54 -11.49 -3.53
CA ILE A 576 -15.68 -12.48 -4.18
C ILE A 576 -14.92 -13.25 -3.09
N PHE A 577 -15.08 -14.55 -3.04
CA PHE A 577 -14.37 -15.46 -2.15
C PHE A 577 -13.21 -16.12 -2.90
N TYR A 578 -12.02 -16.10 -2.31
CA TYR A 578 -10.82 -16.77 -2.81
C TYR A 578 -10.59 -18.04 -2.01
N LEU A 579 -10.38 -19.14 -2.70
CA LEU A 579 -10.34 -20.47 -2.10
C LEU A 579 -8.94 -21.09 -2.20
N ARG A 580 -8.52 -21.75 -1.13
CA ARG A 580 -7.36 -22.65 -1.09
C ARG A 580 -7.74 -23.88 -0.26
N ASP A 581 -7.56 -25.08 -0.85
CA ASP A 581 -7.99 -26.34 -0.23
C ASP A 581 -9.47 -26.29 0.20
N GLU A 582 -10.33 -25.76 -0.69
CA GLU A 582 -11.78 -25.57 -0.50
C GLU A 582 -12.19 -24.68 0.68
N LYS A 583 -11.24 -23.95 1.27
CA LYS A 583 -11.47 -23.01 2.37
C LYS A 583 -11.30 -21.58 1.91
N VAL A 584 -12.10 -20.69 2.46
CA VAL A 584 -12.00 -19.26 2.19
C VAL A 584 -10.72 -18.72 2.84
N VAL A 585 -9.79 -18.22 2.01
CA VAL A 585 -8.53 -17.62 2.43
C VAL A 585 -8.45 -16.12 2.14
N GLY A 586 -9.34 -15.61 1.29
CA GLY A 586 -9.45 -14.19 0.96
C GLY A 586 -10.86 -13.80 0.58
N VAL A 587 -11.21 -12.54 0.79
CA VAL A 587 -12.52 -11.97 0.43
C VAL A 587 -12.31 -10.57 -0.14
N VAL A 588 -12.95 -10.27 -1.25
CA VAL A 588 -13.11 -8.92 -1.79
C VAL A 588 -14.57 -8.51 -1.66
N LEU A 589 -14.79 -7.37 -1.04
CA LEU A 589 -16.07 -6.68 -0.90
C LEU A 589 -16.12 -5.59 -1.99
N TRP A 590 -16.78 -5.87 -3.08
CA TRP A 590 -16.85 -5.02 -4.26
C TRP A 590 -18.02 -4.05 -4.15
N ASN A 591 -17.71 -2.75 -4.03
CA ASN A 591 -18.68 -1.69 -3.73
C ASN A 591 -19.56 -1.98 -2.49
N ILE A 592 -18.97 -2.70 -1.52
CA ILE A 592 -19.56 -2.98 -0.21
C ILE A 592 -18.58 -2.51 0.85
N PHE A 593 -19.03 -1.68 1.77
CA PHE A 593 -18.21 -1.07 2.80
C PHE A 593 -18.71 -1.45 4.20
N ASN A 594 -17.83 -1.32 5.20
CA ASN A 594 -18.14 -1.58 6.61
C ASN A 594 -18.51 -3.03 6.95
N ARG A 595 -18.21 -4.00 6.06
CA ARG A 595 -18.46 -5.44 6.28
C ARG A 595 -17.19 -6.29 6.45
N ILE A 596 -16.03 -5.65 6.55
CA ILE A 596 -14.73 -6.32 6.76
C ILE A 596 -14.70 -7.19 8.02
N GLY A 597 -15.44 -6.80 9.07
CA GLY A 597 -15.59 -7.61 10.29
C GLY A 597 -16.20 -8.99 10.05
N THR A 598 -17.19 -9.08 9.17
CA THR A 598 -17.82 -10.34 8.75
C THR A 598 -16.84 -11.19 7.93
N ALA A 599 -16.16 -10.59 6.94
CA ALA A 599 -15.15 -11.27 6.14
C ALA A 599 -13.99 -11.81 7.01
N ARG A 600 -13.55 -11.04 8.00
CA ARG A 600 -12.51 -11.47 8.96
C ARG A 600 -12.94 -12.68 9.77
N LYS A 601 -14.21 -12.75 10.21
CA LYS A 601 -14.75 -13.93 10.91
C LYS A 601 -14.77 -15.17 10.03
N ILE A 602 -15.17 -15.05 8.75
CA ILE A 602 -15.20 -16.15 7.78
C ILE A 602 -13.80 -16.72 7.57
N ILE A 603 -12.80 -15.88 7.29
CA ILE A 603 -11.41 -16.32 7.15
C ILE A 603 -10.89 -16.94 8.46
N ALA A 604 -11.27 -16.35 9.62
CA ALA A 604 -10.83 -16.84 10.92
C ALA A 604 -11.38 -18.22 11.24
N GLN A 605 -12.56 -18.58 10.79
CA GLN A 605 -13.14 -19.93 10.97
C GLN A 605 -12.35 -20.99 10.21
N HIS A 606 -11.80 -20.64 9.03
CA HIS A 606 -11.00 -21.54 8.19
C HIS A 606 -11.68 -22.89 7.94
N THR A 607 -13.01 -22.86 7.73
CA THR A 607 -13.85 -24.03 7.47
C THR A 607 -14.18 -24.16 5.99
N HIS A 608 -14.58 -25.35 5.58
CA HIS A 608 -15.24 -25.56 4.30
C HIS A 608 -16.70 -25.06 4.39
N TYR A 609 -17.19 -24.46 3.32
CA TYR A 609 -18.59 -24.05 3.19
C TYR A 609 -19.21 -24.77 2.00
N ASP A 610 -20.32 -25.48 2.25
CA ASP A 610 -21.04 -26.23 1.22
C ASP A 610 -21.68 -25.30 0.18
N ASP A 611 -22.16 -24.13 0.61
CA ASP A 611 -22.75 -23.10 -0.26
C ASP A 611 -22.27 -21.69 0.12
N LEU A 612 -21.46 -21.09 -0.74
CA LEU A 612 -20.97 -19.73 -0.57
C LEU A 612 -22.03 -18.66 -0.90
N ASN A 613 -23.12 -19.01 -1.59
CA ASN A 613 -24.24 -18.07 -1.78
C ASN A 613 -24.93 -17.78 -0.45
N GLU A 614 -25.08 -18.78 0.42
CA GLU A 614 -25.62 -18.57 1.76
C GLU A 614 -24.67 -17.69 2.62
N VAL A 615 -23.37 -17.89 2.47
CA VAL A 615 -22.38 -17.03 3.15
C VAL A 615 -22.42 -15.60 2.64
N ALA A 616 -22.66 -15.41 1.34
CA ALA A 616 -22.77 -14.07 0.73
C ALA A 616 -23.95 -13.25 1.27
N LYS A 617 -25.02 -13.89 1.72
CA LYS A 617 -26.17 -13.20 2.37
C LYS A 617 -25.77 -12.43 3.63
N LEU A 618 -24.68 -12.82 4.31
CA LEU A 618 -24.17 -12.12 5.49
C LEU A 618 -23.64 -10.71 5.17
N PHE A 619 -23.49 -10.38 3.91
CA PHE A 619 -22.95 -9.09 3.45
C PHE A 619 -24.03 -8.11 2.96
N ASN A 620 -25.31 -8.49 3.06
CA ASN A 620 -26.46 -7.63 2.75
C ASN A 620 -26.34 -6.98 1.35
N LEU A 621 -26.21 -7.82 0.32
CA LEU A 621 -26.00 -7.36 -1.06
C LEU A 621 -27.13 -6.46 -1.59
N HIS A 622 -28.35 -6.61 -1.05
CA HIS A 622 -29.56 -5.93 -1.49
C HIS A 622 -29.98 -4.74 -0.60
N ASP A 623 -29.21 -4.43 0.47
CA ASP A 623 -29.53 -3.29 1.33
C ASP A 623 -29.32 -1.97 0.56
N ARG A 624 -30.27 -1.05 0.68
CA ARG A 624 -30.14 0.32 0.17
C ARG A 624 -29.16 1.08 1.08
N PRO A 625 -28.38 2.04 0.53
CA PRO A 625 -27.40 2.81 1.32
C PRO A 625 -28.01 3.57 2.51
N GLU A 626 -29.28 3.89 2.47
CA GLU A 626 -29.98 4.68 3.49
C GLU A 626 -30.30 3.90 4.79
N GLU A 627 -30.25 2.55 4.77
CA GLU A 627 -30.59 1.72 5.94
C GLU A 627 -29.36 1.41 6.83
N THR A 628 -28.16 1.77 6.41
CA THR A 628 -26.92 1.45 7.13
C THR A 628 -26.43 2.54 8.10
N GLU A 629 -27.07 3.71 8.14
CA GLU A 629 -26.68 4.81 9.05
C GLU A 629 -27.30 4.73 10.46
N ALA A 630 -28.16 3.74 10.75
CA ALA A 630 -28.95 3.67 11.99
C ALA A 630 -28.53 2.56 12.98
N GLU A 631 -27.43 1.82 12.74
CA GLU A 631 -26.81 0.90 13.70
C GLU A 631 -25.33 1.29 13.95
#